data_e559cc7a16ad2d6842be845894e816d2
#
_entry.id   e559cc7a16ad2d6842be845894e816d2
#
_cell.length_a   1.000
_cell.length_b   1.000
_cell.length_c   1.000
_cell.angle_alpha   90.00
_cell.angle_beta   90.00
_cell.angle_gamma   90.00
#
_symmetry.space_group_name_H-M   'P 1'
#
loop_
_entity.id
_entity.type
_entity.pdbx_description
1 polymer ?
#
loop_
_entity_poly.entity_id
_entity_poly.type
_entity_poly.pdbx_seq_one_letter_code
_entity_poly.pdbx_strand_id
1 'polypeptide(L)'
;PKTIAALYPEKVAYPSSFLLAPLQILMMPLVWLLNMVTRVLMRMVGIKADVTISSALSKEELRTIVNESRSQISRRNQDMLLSVLDLEKVSVNDIMVPRNEIVGIDINDDWKAIVRQLTHSPHGRIVLYRDSLDDAISMLRVREAYRLMTEKKEFTKEVMLRAADEIYYVPEGTPLSTQLVKFQRNKKKVGLVVD
;
A
#
# COMPACT_ATOMS: atom_id res chain seq x y z
N PRO A 1 -16.84 43.43 2.80
CA PRO A 1 -15.38 43.42 2.83
C PRO A 1 -14.78 42.18 2.18
N LYS A 2 -15.24 40.95 2.50
CA LYS A 2 -14.67 39.68 1.94
C LYS A 2 -14.77 39.57 0.41
N THR A 3 -15.86 40.06 -0.19
CA THR A 3 -16.13 39.97 -1.63
C THR A 3 -15.21 40.88 -2.46
N ILE A 4 -14.85 42.07 -1.94
CA ILE A 4 -13.97 43.02 -2.61
C ILE A 4 -12.52 42.51 -2.59
N ALA A 5 -12.09 41.91 -1.48
CA ALA A 5 -10.75 41.32 -1.37
C ALA A 5 -10.55 40.08 -2.29
N ALA A 6 -11.65 39.33 -2.57
CA ALA A 6 -11.62 38.20 -3.50
C ALA A 6 -11.55 38.62 -4.98
N LEU A 7 -12.16 39.75 -5.34
CA LEU A 7 -12.22 40.26 -6.71
C LEU A 7 -10.98 41.03 -7.13
N TYR A 8 -10.34 41.77 -6.20
CA TYR A 8 -9.15 42.60 -6.48
C TYR A 8 -8.09 42.42 -5.39
N PRO A 9 -7.45 41.24 -5.31
CA PRO A 9 -6.50 40.93 -4.24
C PRO A 9 -5.29 41.90 -4.23
N GLU A 10 -4.83 42.33 -5.38
CA GLU A 10 -3.67 43.20 -5.50
C GLU A 10 -3.94 44.62 -4.98
N LYS A 11 -5.13 45.19 -5.25
CA LYS A 11 -5.51 46.56 -4.81
C LYS A 11 -5.73 46.66 -3.30
N VAL A 12 -5.96 45.55 -2.65
CA VAL A 12 -6.14 45.48 -1.16
C VAL A 12 -4.82 45.09 -0.51
N ALA A 13 -4.00 44.26 -1.16
CA ALA A 13 -2.74 43.76 -0.61
C ALA A 13 -1.68 44.90 -0.49
N TYR A 14 -1.56 45.76 -1.47
CA TYR A 14 -0.54 46.84 -1.44
C TYR A 14 -0.74 47.83 -0.29
N PRO A 15 -1.90 48.47 -0.09
CA PRO A 15 -2.07 49.41 1.00
C PRO A 15 -2.08 48.73 2.37
N SER A 16 -2.58 47.49 2.48
CA SER A 16 -2.52 46.75 3.75
C SER A 16 -1.10 46.33 4.11
N SER A 17 -0.26 45.96 3.12
CA SER A 17 1.15 45.67 3.32
C SER A 17 1.93 46.85 3.86
N PHE A 18 1.67 48.07 3.34
CA PHE A 18 2.33 49.29 3.81
C PHE A 18 1.99 49.61 5.28
N LEU A 19 0.76 49.29 5.72
CA LEU A 19 0.35 49.49 7.11
C LEU A 19 0.85 48.37 8.03
N LEU A 20 0.88 47.13 7.50
CA LEU A 20 1.26 45.93 8.30
C LEU A 20 2.78 45.79 8.45
N ALA A 21 3.58 46.25 7.46
CA ALA A 21 5.03 46.14 7.51
C ALA A 21 5.67 46.87 8.73
N PRO A 22 5.34 48.14 9.02
CA PRO A 22 5.88 48.80 10.20
C PRO A 22 5.35 48.21 11.50
N LEU A 23 4.12 47.73 11.51
CA LEU A 23 3.54 47.03 12.68
C LEU A 23 4.26 45.71 12.95
N GLN A 24 4.60 44.97 11.91
CA GLN A 24 5.39 43.76 12.02
C GLN A 24 6.78 44.00 12.60
N ILE A 25 7.45 45.03 12.13
CA ILE A 25 8.78 45.43 12.62
C ILE A 25 8.71 45.84 14.11
N LEU A 26 7.67 46.58 14.48
CA LEU A 26 7.42 46.97 15.89
C LEU A 26 7.11 45.78 16.80
N MET A 27 6.39 44.77 16.25
CA MET A 27 6.04 43.56 17.03
C MET A 27 7.16 42.51 17.08
N MET A 28 8.15 42.58 16.17
CA MET A 28 9.25 41.61 16.09
C MET A 28 10.04 41.47 17.40
N PRO A 29 10.44 42.56 18.10
CA PRO A 29 11.15 42.43 19.37
C PRO A 29 10.29 41.82 20.47
N LEU A 30 8.98 42.08 20.47
CA LEU A 30 8.05 41.50 21.42
C LEU A 30 7.88 39.99 21.22
N VAL A 31 7.77 39.55 19.98
CA VAL A 31 7.71 38.11 19.62
C VAL A 31 9.03 37.42 19.96
N TRP A 32 10.18 38.07 19.70
CA TRP A 32 11.49 37.55 20.10
C TRP A 32 11.61 37.38 21.61
N LEU A 33 11.16 38.37 22.40
CA LEU A 33 11.16 38.32 23.84
C LEU A 33 10.27 37.18 24.37
N LEU A 34 9.06 37.03 23.85
CA LEU A 34 8.15 35.94 24.19
C LEU A 34 8.76 34.56 23.90
N ASN A 35 9.36 34.41 22.72
CA ASN A 35 10.03 33.17 22.34
C ASN A 35 11.24 32.88 23.24
N MET A 36 11.98 33.91 23.68
CA MET A 36 13.08 33.75 24.63
C MET A 36 12.57 33.26 25.97
N VAL A 37 11.53 33.89 26.50
CA VAL A 37 10.92 33.47 27.79
C VAL A 37 10.40 32.03 27.70
N THR A 38 9.70 31.71 26.62
CA THR A 38 9.17 30.33 26.40
C THR A 38 10.33 29.30 26.37
N ARG A 39 11.42 29.59 25.66
CA ARG A 39 12.61 28.69 25.64
C ARG A 39 13.24 28.50 27.02
N VAL A 40 13.31 29.58 27.81
CA VAL A 40 13.86 29.50 29.18
C VAL A 40 12.95 28.64 30.06
N LEU A 41 11.63 28.88 30.00
CA LEU A 41 10.66 28.08 30.75
C LEU A 41 10.67 26.60 30.35
N MET A 42 10.71 26.30 29.06
CA MET A 42 10.81 24.91 28.60
C MET A 42 12.10 24.22 29.02
N ARG A 43 13.22 24.97 29.04
CA ARG A 43 14.50 24.44 29.53
C ARG A 43 14.48 24.17 31.06
N MET A 44 13.77 24.98 31.84
CA MET A 44 13.58 24.76 33.28
C MET A 44 12.74 23.52 33.59
N VAL A 45 11.74 23.23 32.73
CA VAL A 45 10.85 22.05 32.86
C VAL A 45 11.51 20.79 32.29
N GLY A 46 12.73 20.90 31.72
CA GLY A 46 13.47 19.75 31.16
C GLY A 46 12.94 19.26 29.83
N ILE A 47 11.98 19.97 29.22
CA ILE A 47 11.48 19.66 27.92
C ILE A 47 12.49 20.18 26.90
N LYS A 48 13.25 19.31 26.28
CA LYS A 48 14.00 19.66 25.06
C LYS A 48 12.98 20.05 24.01
N ALA A 49 12.81 21.35 23.81
CA ALA A 49 12.13 21.88 22.65
C ALA A 49 13.04 21.63 21.43
N ASP A 50 13.12 20.39 20.97
CA ASP A 50 13.36 20.14 19.57
C ASP A 50 12.12 20.62 18.83
N VAL A 51 12.06 21.97 18.71
CA VAL A 51 11.22 22.65 17.72
C VAL A 51 11.92 22.50 16.35
N THR A 52 12.32 21.31 16.01
CA THR A 52 12.08 20.80 14.68
C THR A 52 10.57 20.60 14.67
N ILE A 53 9.86 21.63 14.21
CA ILE A 53 8.59 21.42 13.54
C ILE A 53 8.95 20.47 12.39
N SER A 54 9.13 19.20 12.67
CA SER A 54 8.82 18.16 11.71
C SER A 54 7.32 18.34 11.50
N SER A 55 7.02 19.19 10.52
CA SER A 55 5.74 19.22 9.83
C SER A 55 5.61 17.89 9.09
N ALA A 56 5.81 16.79 9.79
CA ALA A 56 5.30 15.50 9.38
C ALA A 56 3.80 15.69 9.47
N LEU A 57 3.23 16.15 8.36
CA LEU A 57 1.78 16.18 8.18
C LEU A 57 1.23 14.88 8.73
N SER A 58 0.33 14.97 9.69
CA SER A 58 -0.35 13.78 10.16
C SER A 58 -1.12 13.18 8.99
N LYS A 59 -1.39 11.91 9.04
CA LYS A 59 -2.12 11.19 7.99
C LYS A 59 -3.51 11.83 7.76
N GLU A 60 -4.12 12.31 8.84
CA GLU A 60 -5.39 13.01 8.85
C GLU A 60 -5.29 14.38 8.16
N GLU A 61 -4.21 15.11 8.39
CA GLU A 61 -3.95 16.39 7.71
C GLU A 61 -3.72 16.19 6.22
N LEU A 62 -2.94 15.13 5.85
CA LEU A 62 -2.73 14.77 4.45
C LEU A 62 -4.06 14.42 3.76
N ARG A 63 -4.92 13.67 4.44
CA ARG A 63 -6.27 13.33 3.95
C ARG A 63 -7.11 14.58 3.73
N THR A 64 -7.06 15.53 4.66
CA THR A 64 -7.77 16.79 4.56
C THR A 64 -7.28 17.61 3.37
N ILE A 65 -5.98 17.74 3.20
CA ILE A 65 -5.37 18.45 2.06
C ILE A 65 -5.79 17.83 0.73
N VAL A 66 -5.73 16.49 0.62
CA VAL A 66 -6.17 15.78 -0.59
C VAL A 66 -7.66 16.03 -0.87
N ASN A 67 -8.51 16.04 0.16
CA ASN A 67 -9.93 16.32 0.01
C ASN A 67 -10.23 17.78 -0.38
N GLU A 68 -9.45 18.74 0.09
CA GLU A 68 -9.60 20.16 -0.23
C GLU A 68 -9.06 20.52 -1.61
N SER A 69 -8.11 19.76 -2.13
CA SER A 69 -7.46 19.99 -3.44
C SER A 69 -8.35 19.64 -4.65
N ARG A 70 -9.67 19.66 -4.50
CA ARG A 70 -10.65 19.26 -5.54
C ARG A 70 -10.55 20.06 -6.83
N SER A 71 -10.02 21.26 -6.79
CA SER A 71 -9.88 22.15 -7.95
C SER A 71 -8.63 21.82 -8.80
N GLN A 72 -7.63 21.15 -8.22
CA GLN A 72 -6.33 20.91 -8.84
C GLN A 72 -6.09 19.43 -9.20
N ILE A 73 -6.80 18.51 -8.52
CA ILE A 73 -6.63 17.06 -8.69
C ILE A 73 -7.93 16.48 -9.23
N SER A 74 -7.86 15.66 -10.27
CA SER A 74 -9.03 14.96 -10.77
C SER A 74 -9.60 14.01 -9.70
N ARG A 75 -10.92 13.84 -9.65
CA ARG A 75 -11.60 12.95 -8.68
C ARG A 75 -10.98 11.56 -8.64
N ARG A 76 -10.70 10.99 -9.80
CA ARG A 76 -10.08 9.66 -9.92
C ARG A 76 -8.71 9.57 -9.21
N ASN A 77 -7.89 10.60 -9.36
CA ASN A 77 -6.57 10.63 -8.70
C ASN A 77 -6.70 10.88 -7.20
N GLN A 78 -7.68 11.67 -6.78
CA GLN A 78 -8.00 11.89 -5.39
C GLN A 78 -8.43 10.59 -4.70
N ASP A 79 -9.38 9.85 -5.29
CA ASP A 79 -9.83 8.56 -4.77
C ASP A 79 -8.68 7.55 -4.67
N MET A 80 -7.77 7.55 -5.65
CA MET A 80 -6.58 6.70 -5.64
C MET A 80 -5.63 7.07 -4.48
N LEU A 81 -5.37 8.36 -4.25
CA LEU A 81 -4.52 8.81 -3.14
C LEU A 81 -5.12 8.44 -1.78
N LEU A 82 -6.43 8.63 -1.61
CA LEU A 82 -7.14 8.25 -0.39
C LEU A 82 -7.10 6.72 -0.18
N SER A 83 -7.29 5.95 -1.23
CA SER A 83 -7.18 4.49 -1.16
C SER A 83 -5.78 4.02 -0.74
N VAL A 84 -4.73 4.68 -1.22
CA VAL A 84 -3.34 4.39 -0.80
C VAL A 84 -3.14 4.71 0.69
N LEU A 85 -3.70 5.80 1.20
CA LEU A 85 -3.65 6.15 2.62
C LEU A 85 -4.41 5.13 3.50
N ASP A 86 -5.50 4.56 2.98
CA ASP A 86 -6.27 3.55 3.69
C ASP A 86 -5.65 2.15 3.62
N LEU A 87 -4.72 1.90 2.69
CA LEU A 87 -4.09 0.59 2.48
C LEU A 87 -3.34 0.06 3.72
N GLU A 88 -2.91 0.93 4.60
CA GLU A 88 -2.25 0.51 5.85
C GLU A 88 -3.22 -0.12 6.87
N LYS A 89 -4.52 0.16 6.74
CA LYS A 89 -5.55 -0.40 7.62
C LYS A 89 -6.05 -1.75 7.16
N VAL A 90 -5.71 -2.12 5.92
CA VAL A 90 -6.13 -3.36 5.28
C VAL A 90 -5.04 -4.40 5.48
N SER A 91 -5.42 -5.58 5.93
CA SER A 91 -4.55 -6.74 6.08
C SER A 91 -4.71 -7.70 4.90
N VAL A 92 -3.81 -8.66 4.79
CA VAL A 92 -3.89 -9.73 3.79
C VAL A 92 -5.18 -10.53 3.95
N ASN A 93 -5.66 -10.72 5.18
CA ASN A 93 -6.89 -11.45 5.50
C ASN A 93 -8.14 -10.84 4.87
N ASP A 94 -8.15 -9.51 4.71
CA ASP A 94 -9.32 -8.79 4.18
C ASP A 94 -9.52 -9.01 2.67
N ILE A 95 -8.47 -9.50 1.97
CA ILE A 95 -8.48 -9.68 0.50
C ILE A 95 -8.07 -11.07 0.03
N MET A 96 -7.65 -11.95 0.95
CA MET A 96 -7.23 -13.30 0.57
C MET A 96 -8.42 -14.13 0.07
N VAL A 97 -8.12 -15.08 -0.80
CA VAL A 97 -9.08 -16.13 -1.17
C VAL A 97 -9.16 -17.13 -0.02
N PRO A 98 -10.35 -17.37 0.55
CA PRO A 98 -10.51 -18.31 1.65
C PRO A 98 -10.11 -19.75 1.25
N ARG A 99 -9.70 -20.55 2.23
CA ARG A 99 -9.21 -21.91 2.01
C ARG A 99 -10.18 -22.80 1.21
N ASN A 100 -11.47 -22.68 1.47
CA ASN A 100 -12.52 -23.45 0.79
C ASN A 100 -12.70 -23.10 -0.69
N GLU A 101 -12.15 -21.98 -1.13
CA GLU A 101 -12.20 -21.52 -2.53
C GLU A 101 -10.87 -21.76 -3.27
N ILE A 102 -9.83 -22.23 -2.57
CA ILE A 102 -8.55 -22.53 -3.20
C ILE A 102 -8.70 -23.75 -4.09
N VAL A 103 -8.36 -23.57 -5.37
CA VAL A 103 -8.28 -24.68 -6.31
C VAL A 103 -6.87 -25.25 -6.30
N GLY A 104 -6.77 -26.48 -5.87
CA GLY A 104 -5.53 -27.24 -5.82
C GLY A 104 -5.65 -28.59 -6.54
N ILE A 105 -4.54 -29.24 -6.78
CA ILE A 105 -4.44 -30.59 -7.36
C ILE A 105 -3.62 -31.44 -6.41
N ASP A 106 -4.20 -32.58 -5.99
CA ASP A 106 -3.47 -33.59 -5.23
C ASP A 106 -2.49 -34.32 -6.15
N ILE A 107 -1.21 -34.28 -5.79
CA ILE A 107 -0.19 -34.99 -6.56
C ILE A 107 -0.32 -36.53 -6.44
N ASN A 108 -1.07 -37.04 -5.46
CA ASN A 108 -1.31 -38.47 -5.30
C ASN A 108 -2.44 -39.00 -6.18
N ASP A 109 -3.24 -38.11 -6.77
CA ASP A 109 -4.29 -38.49 -7.73
C ASP A 109 -3.71 -39.23 -8.96
N ASP A 110 -4.60 -39.98 -9.63
CA ASP A 110 -4.28 -40.59 -10.92
C ASP A 110 -3.86 -39.54 -11.95
N TRP A 111 -2.80 -39.84 -12.71
CA TRP A 111 -2.23 -38.90 -13.68
C TRP A 111 -3.25 -38.37 -14.70
N LYS A 112 -4.17 -39.22 -15.15
CA LYS A 112 -5.24 -38.79 -16.07
C LYS A 112 -6.19 -37.80 -15.43
N ALA A 113 -6.48 -37.97 -14.14
CA ALA A 113 -7.30 -37.03 -13.37
C ALA A 113 -6.58 -35.67 -13.21
N ILE A 114 -5.31 -35.67 -12.87
CA ILE A 114 -4.46 -34.47 -12.79
C ILE A 114 -4.46 -33.70 -14.11
N VAL A 115 -4.19 -34.36 -15.23
CA VAL A 115 -4.20 -33.74 -16.56
C VAL A 115 -5.57 -33.17 -16.90
N ARG A 116 -6.64 -33.88 -16.56
CA ARG A 116 -8.02 -33.40 -16.78
C ARG A 116 -8.32 -32.17 -15.93
N GLN A 117 -7.95 -32.13 -14.67
CA GLN A 117 -8.14 -30.98 -13.78
C GLN A 117 -7.33 -29.77 -14.32
N LEU A 118 -6.09 -29.97 -14.74
CA LEU A 118 -5.27 -28.91 -15.35
C LEU A 118 -5.90 -28.33 -16.60
N THR A 119 -6.42 -29.20 -17.49
CA THR A 119 -6.99 -28.74 -18.78
C THR A 119 -8.33 -28.03 -18.64
N HIS A 120 -9.05 -28.23 -17.55
CA HIS A 120 -10.35 -27.58 -17.30
C HIS A 120 -10.30 -26.48 -16.26
N SER A 121 -9.09 -26.17 -15.74
CA SER A 121 -8.96 -25.14 -14.71
C SER A 121 -9.20 -23.74 -15.29
N PRO A 122 -10.07 -22.93 -14.67
CA PRO A 122 -10.28 -21.55 -15.04
C PRO A 122 -9.16 -20.62 -14.48
N HIS A 123 -8.27 -21.14 -13.65
CA HIS A 123 -7.27 -20.36 -12.93
C HIS A 123 -5.93 -20.39 -13.65
N GLY A 124 -5.20 -19.29 -13.60
CA GLY A 124 -3.85 -19.19 -14.16
C GLY A 124 -2.75 -19.85 -13.31
N ARG A 125 -3.06 -20.14 -12.05
CA ARG A 125 -2.16 -20.83 -11.08
C ARG A 125 -2.97 -21.80 -10.23
N ILE A 126 -2.35 -22.91 -9.91
CA ILE A 126 -2.94 -24.00 -9.13
C ILE A 126 -1.93 -24.42 -8.07
N VAL A 127 -2.40 -24.63 -6.84
CA VAL A 127 -1.59 -25.20 -5.75
C VAL A 127 -1.49 -26.71 -5.94
N LEU A 128 -0.28 -27.23 -5.90
CA LEU A 128 -0.02 -28.67 -5.86
C LEU A 128 0.21 -29.05 -4.40
N TYR A 129 -0.57 -30.02 -3.91
CA TYR A 129 -0.53 -30.44 -2.52
C TYR A 129 -0.50 -31.98 -2.45
N ARG A 130 -0.26 -32.51 -1.26
CA ARG A 130 -0.31 -33.94 -0.97
C ARG A 130 -1.36 -34.21 0.09
N ASP A 131 -2.37 -35.01 -0.22
CA ASP A 131 -3.47 -35.43 0.65
C ASP A 131 -4.29 -34.27 1.23
N SER A 132 -3.66 -33.20 1.67
CA SER A 132 -4.33 -32.01 2.23
C SER A 132 -3.70 -30.71 1.71
N LEU A 133 -4.51 -29.67 1.57
CA LEU A 133 -4.03 -28.32 1.26
C LEU A 133 -3.02 -27.77 2.28
N ASP A 134 -2.98 -28.34 3.49
CA ASP A 134 -1.97 -27.98 4.50
C ASP A 134 -0.57 -28.48 4.13
N ASP A 135 -0.46 -29.56 3.34
CA ASP A 135 0.78 -30.00 2.76
C ASP A 135 0.94 -29.49 1.31
N ALA A 136 0.89 -28.18 1.17
CA ALA A 136 1.12 -27.52 -0.11
C ALA A 136 2.61 -27.60 -0.47
N ILE A 137 2.92 -28.18 -1.64
CA ILE A 137 4.28 -28.47 -2.08
C ILE A 137 4.82 -27.38 -3.01
N SER A 138 4.02 -26.96 -3.98
CA SER A 138 4.44 -26.03 -5.03
C SER A 138 3.25 -25.38 -5.70
N MET A 139 3.49 -24.37 -6.52
CA MET A 139 2.48 -23.64 -7.27
C MET A 139 2.76 -23.74 -8.77
N LEU A 140 1.85 -24.37 -9.50
CA LEU A 140 1.97 -24.56 -10.93
C LEU A 140 1.29 -23.43 -11.71
N ARG A 141 2.00 -22.86 -12.68
CA ARG A 141 1.41 -21.98 -13.70
C ARG A 141 0.76 -22.84 -14.77
N VAL A 142 -0.56 -22.74 -14.90
CA VAL A 142 -1.32 -23.55 -15.86
C VAL A 142 -0.83 -23.33 -17.31
N ARG A 143 -0.46 -22.11 -17.66
CA ARG A 143 0.14 -21.80 -18.96
C ARG A 143 1.43 -22.57 -19.23
N GLU A 144 2.26 -22.76 -18.22
CA GLU A 144 3.49 -23.53 -18.33
C GLU A 144 3.21 -25.01 -18.51
N ALA A 145 2.24 -25.55 -17.79
CA ALA A 145 1.78 -26.93 -17.96
C ALA A 145 1.26 -27.16 -19.41
N TYR A 146 0.45 -26.24 -19.95
CA TYR A 146 -0.01 -26.33 -21.33
C TYR A 146 1.14 -26.29 -22.35
N ARG A 147 2.12 -25.42 -22.11
CA ARG A 147 3.31 -25.35 -22.97
C ARG A 147 4.04 -26.68 -23.03
N LEU A 148 4.28 -27.28 -21.86
CA LEU A 148 4.96 -28.57 -21.74
C LEU A 148 4.17 -29.69 -22.40
N MET A 149 2.83 -29.71 -22.27
CA MET A 149 1.97 -30.68 -22.95
C MET A 149 2.06 -30.56 -24.48
N THR A 150 2.24 -29.36 -25.01
CA THR A 150 2.26 -29.08 -26.46
C THR A 150 3.62 -29.33 -27.10
N GLU A 151 4.71 -29.19 -26.37
CA GLU A 151 6.09 -29.34 -26.88
C GLU A 151 6.50 -30.79 -27.19
N LYS A 152 5.56 -31.75 -27.20
CA LYS A 152 5.76 -33.17 -27.52
C LYS A 152 6.77 -33.90 -26.63
N LYS A 153 7.18 -33.33 -25.51
CA LYS A 153 7.92 -34.03 -24.46
C LYS A 153 6.91 -34.85 -23.68
N GLU A 154 7.31 -36.00 -23.18
CA GLU A 154 6.48 -36.74 -22.23
C GLU A 154 6.18 -35.86 -21.02
N PHE A 155 4.91 -35.39 -20.94
CA PHE A 155 4.44 -34.63 -19.80
C PHE A 155 4.13 -35.61 -18.68
N THR A 156 5.08 -35.75 -17.75
CA THR A 156 4.97 -36.64 -16.59
C THR A 156 4.82 -35.83 -15.31
N LYS A 157 4.49 -36.52 -14.22
CA LYS A 157 4.38 -35.92 -12.88
C LYS A 157 5.67 -35.23 -12.45
N GLU A 158 6.82 -35.86 -12.73
CA GLU A 158 8.14 -35.30 -12.41
C GLU A 158 8.42 -34.01 -13.20
N VAL A 159 8.05 -33.99 -14.48
CA VAL A 159 8.20 -32.79 -15.33
C VAL A 159 7.30 -31.68 -14.82
N MET A 160 6.05 -31.99 -14.43
CA MET A 160 5.11 -31.04 -13.85
C MET A 160 5.66 -30.42 -12.55
N LEU A 161 6.15 -31.25 -11.62
CA LEU A 161 6.71 -30.79 -10.35
C LEU A 161 7.96 -29.93 -10.52
N ARG A 162 8.84 -30.26 -11.48
CA ARG A 162 10.02 -29.45 -11.80
C ARG A 162 9.68 -28.09 -12.42
N ALA A 163 8.55 -28.00 -13.12
CA ALA A 163 8.08 -26.78 -13.75
C ALA A 163 7.28 -25.88 -12.80
N ALA A 164 6.91 -26.38 -11.63
CA ALA A 164 6.18 -25.64 -10.63
C ALA A 164 7.12 -24.68 -9.87
N ASP A 165 6.56 -23.52 -9.52
CA ASP A 165 7.26 -22.51 -8.74
C ASP A 165 7.21 -22.88 -7.25
N GLU A 166 8.22 -22.48 -6.50
CA GLU A 166 8.23 -22.56 -5.04
C GLU A 166 7.16 -21.64 -4.44
N ILE A 167 6.48 -22.12 -3.41
CA ILE A 167 5.44 -21.36 -2.71
C ILE A 167 6.06 -20.21 -1.94
N TYR A 168 5.48 -19.05 -2.10
CA TYR A 168 5.80 -17.88 -1.28
C TYR A 168 4.76 -17.77 -0.17
N TYR A 169 5.18 -18.00 1.07
CA TYR A 169 4.31 -17.94 2.24
C TYR A 169 4.18 -16.52 2.76
N VAL A 170 2.98 -16.17 3.18
CA VAL A 170 2.63 -14.86 3.73
C VAL A 170 1.97 -15.08 5.09
N PRO A 171 2.52 -14.55 6.18
CA PRO A 171 1.88 -14.65 7.48
C PRO A 171 0.52 -13.93 7.50
N GLU A 172 -0.45 -14.54 8.17
CA GLU A 172 -1.73 -13.92 8.45
C GLU A 172 -1.55 -12.57 9.17
N GLY A 173 -2.48 -11.65 9.00
CA GLY A 173 -2.42 -10.32 9.62
C GLY A 173 -1.34 -9.39 9.07
N THR A 174 -0.58 -9.79 8.04
CA THR A 174 0.40 -8.91 7.41
C THR A 174 -0.30 -7.70 6.78
N PRO A 175 0.11 -6.44 7.10
CA PRO A 175 -0.45 -5.25 6.46
C PRO A 175 -0.27 -5.30 4.94
N LEU A 176 -1.33 -4.99 4.22
CA LEU A 176 -1.34 -5.11 2.75
C LEU A 176 -0.30 -4.22 2.07
N SER A 177 -0.06 -3.02 2.61
CA SER A 177 0.98 -2.11 2.13
C SER A 177 2.38 -2.75 2.21
N THR A 178 2.68 -3.42 3.32
CA THR A 178 3.95 -4.13 3.53
C THR A 178 4.07 -5.31 2.58
N GLN A 179 3.00 -6.08 2.41
CA GLN A 179 3.00 -7.23 1.52
C GLN A 179 3.16 -6.84 0.05
N LEU A 180 2.57 -5.72 -0.36
CA LEU A 180 2.73 -5.19 -1.72
C LEU A 180 4.19 -4.86 -2.03
N VAL A 181 4.90 -4.20 -1.11
CA VAL A 181 6.33 -3.90 -1.24
C VAL A 181 7.17 -5.19 -1.30
N LYS A 182 6.84 -6.19 -0.46
CA LYS A 182 7.51 -7.50 -0.49
C LYS A 182 7.29 -8.21 -1.82
N PHE A 183 6.09 -8.20 -2.36
CA PHE A 183 5.79 -8.78 -3.68
C PHE A 183 6.59 -8.11 -4.79
N GLN A 184 6.65 -6.78 -4.78
CA GLN A 184 7.42 -6.02 -5.75
C GLN A 184 8.92 -6.33 -5.65
N ARG A 185 9.49 -6.32 -4.44
CA ARG A 185 10.91 -6.61 -4.21
C ARG A 185 11.29 -8.02 -4.62
N ASN A 186 10.46 -9.01 -4.27
CA ASN A 186 10.72 -10.42 -4.54
C ASN A 186 10.22 -10.86 -5.93
N LYS A 187 9.66 -9.94 -6.74
CA LYS A 187 9.05 -10.23 -8.05
C LYS A 187 8.01 -11.35 -7.99
N LYS A 188 7.35 -11.53 -6.86
CA LYS A 188 6.25 -12.48 -6.66
C LYS A 188 4.92 -11.81 -6.95
N LYS A 189 3.92 -12.58 -7.37
CA LYS A 189 2.57 -12.07 -7.71
C LYS A 189 1.46 -12.74 -6.90
N VAL A 190 1.78 -13.86 -6.27
CA VAL A 190 0.87 -14.68 -5.48
C VAL A 190 1.63 -15.23 -4.30
N GLY A 191 0.96 -15.42 -3.18
CA GLY A 191 1.46 -16.09 -1.99
C GLY A 191 0.38 -16.93 -1.36
N LEU A 192 0.75 -17.95 -0.62
CA LEU A 192 -0.12 -18.75 0.23
C LEU A 192 -0.10 -18.16 1.63
N VAL A 193 -1.28 -17.79 2.14
CA VAL A 193 -1.41 -17.25 3.49
C VAL A 193 -1.40 -18.39 4.49
N VAL A 194 -0.63 -18.22 5.54
CA VAL A 194 -0.46 -19.18 6.63
C VAL A 194 -0.60 -18.49 7.99
N ASP A 195 -1.05 -19.22 8.99
CA ASP A 195 -1.17 -18.78 10.38
C ASP A 195 0.20 -18.48 10.99
#